data_16faf8734fa300aa4383ed2cbe628e69
#
_entry.id   16faf8734fa300aa4383ed2cbe628e69
#
_cell.length_a   1.000
_cell.length_b   1.000
_cell.length_c   1.000
_cell.angle_alpha   90.00
_cell.angle_beta   90.00
_cell.angle_gamma   90.00
#
_symmetry.space_group_name_H-M   'P 1'
#
loop_
_entity.id
_entity.type
_entity.pdbx_description
1 polymer ?
#
loop_
_entity_poly.entity_id
_entity_poly.type
_entity_poly.pdbx_seq_one_letter_code
_entity_poly.pdbx_strand_id
1 'polypeptide(L)'
;MTEKLLEFLGTSNHDKELIDFLLSNQLIIEHNLYIPLLDEDNEPLDEDTLYIANEEKGICLLFRDEASCLDHLSDTPMLGKNLFFYTIFFYNQNVEGFNRYRKSLPQGLDFDMSKAEIHDLLGNPDDVRESLYSEKWYNLDCGYSIYVKYSAHHDGILYISTTTSNYKVPLKLT
;
A
#
# COMPACT_ATOMS: atom_id res chain seq x y z
N MET A 1 1.54 8.98 12.67
CA MET A 1 1.90 8.89 11.23
C MET A 1 1.12 7.76 10.54
N THR A 2 1.27 6.53 10.99
CA THR A 2 0.62 5.35 10.39
C THR A 2 -0.90 5.47 10.29
N GLU A 3 -1.59 5.78 11.38
CA GLU A 3 -3.04 5.98 11.40
C GLU A 3 -3.50 6.99 10.35
N LYS A 4 -2.79 8.12 10.25
CA LYS A 4 -3.12 9.15 9.25
C LYS A 4 -2.88 8.68 7.82
N LEU A 5 -1.84 7.86 7.55
CA LEU A 5 -1.64 7.24 6.24
C LEU A 5 -2.78 6.28 5.89
N LEU A 6 -3.24 5.49 6.85
CA LEU A 6 -4.36 4.56 6.66
C LEU A 6 -5.68 5.28 6.34
N GLU A 7 -5.92 6.46 6.94
CA GLU A 7 -7.07 7.31 6.61
C GLU A 7 -7.07 7.78 5.15
N PHE A 8 -5.91 7.94 4.55
CA PHE A 8 -5.77 8.36 3.15
C PHE A 8 -5.91 7.21 2.14
N LEU A 9 -5.93 5.95 2.55
CA LEU A 9 -6.15 4.85 1.61
C LEU A 9 -7.43 5.07 0.80
N GLY A 10 -7.34 4.86 -0.51
CA GLY A 10 -8.39 5.12 -1.47
C GLY A 10 -8.53 6.59 -1.92
N THR A 11 -7.71 7.50 -1.39
CA THR A 11 -7.73 8.92 -1.77
C THR A 11 -6.94 9.16 -3.04
N SER A 12 -7.39 10.10 -3.88
CA SER A 12 -6.72 10.47 -5.13
C SER A 12 -5.38 11.18 -4.90
N ASN A 13 -4.42 11.00 -5.83
CA ASN A 13 -3.16 11.74 -5.89
C ASN A 13 -3.34 13.26 -6.10
N HIS A 14 -4.55 13.73 -6.39
CA HIS A 14 -4.89 15.16 -6.48
C HIS A 14 -5.40 15.75 -5.16
N ASP A 15 -5.56 14.92 -4.13
CA ASP A 15 -5.96 15.40 -2.81
C ASP A 15 -4.82 16.16 -2.14
N LYS A 16 -5.08 17.45 -1.88
CA LYS A 16 -4.06 18.33 -1.33
C LYS A 16 -3.62 17.93 0.08
N GLU A 17 -4.54 17.45 0.92
CA GLU A 17 -4.22 17.04 2.28
C GLU A 17 -3.29 15.82 2.29
N LEU A 18 -3.55 14.84 1.41
CA LEU A 18 -2.68 13.69 1.22
C LEU A 18 -1.27 14.14 0.78
N ILE A 19 -1.19 14.94 -0.28
CA ILE A 19 0.11 15.38 -0.82
C ILE A 19 0.91 16.20 0.19
N ASP A 20 0.27 17.17 0.85
CA ASP A 20 0.91 17.99 1.90
C ASP A 20 1.40 17.10 3.07
N PHE A 21 0.63 16.08 3.45
CA PHE A 21 1.02 15.12 4.47
C PHE A 21 2.25 14.29 4.05
N LEU A 22 2.25 13.76 2.82
CA LEU A 22 3.37 12.94 2.31
C LEU A 22 4.67 13.76 2.22
N LEU A 23 4.61 15.01 1.73
CA LEU A 23 5.74 15.92 1.66
C LEU A 23 6.26 16.29 3.06
N SER A 24 5.37 16.67 3.98
CA SER A 24 5.73 17.05 5.35
C SER A 24 6.41 15.92 6.13
N ASN A 25 6.09 14.68 5.80
CA ASN A 25 6.71 13.49 6.38
C ASN A 25 7.88 12.96 5.53
N GLN A 26 8.29 13.67 4.48
CA GLN A 26 9.39 13.27 3.58
C GLN A 26 9.20 11.85 3.02
N LEU A 27 7.97 11.51 2.65
CA LEU A 27 7.63 10.25 2.00
C LEU A 27 7.66 10.39 0.49
N ILE A 28 7.46 11.61 -0.02
CA ILE A 28 7.65 12.00 -1.42
C ILE A 28 8.49 13.28 -1.47
N ILE A 29 9.06 13.57 -2.63
CA ILE A 29 9.87 14.78 -2.88
C ILE A 29 9.19 15.75 -3.84
N GLU A 30 8.19 15.31 -4.57
CA GLU A 30 7.48 16.08 -5.59
C GLU A 30 5.97 16.13 -5.32
N HIS A 31 5.34 17.22 -5.74
CA HIS A 31 3.88 17.40 -5.62
C HIS A 31 3.08 16.60 -6.64
N ASN A 32 3.69 16.27 -7.78
CA ASN A 32 3.01 15.60 -8.88
C ASN A 32 3.39 14.12 -8.90
N LEU A 33 2.41 13.28 -8.63
CA LEU A 33 2.54 11.83 -8.73
C LEU A 33 1.86 11.39 -10.03
N TYR A 34 2.60 10.66 -10.88
CA TYR A 34 2.09 10.12 -12.15
C TYR A 34 2.85 8.85 -12.53
N ILE A 35 2.22 8.01 -13.32
CA ILE A 35 2.88 6.87 -13.95
C ILE A 35 3.34 7.30 -15.34
N PRO A 36 4.63 7.17 -15.69
CA PRO A 36 5.10 7.40 -17.04
C PRO A 36 4.39 6.44 -18.01
N LEU A 37 3.90 6.93 -19.13
CA LEU A 37 3.28 6.09 -20.17
C LEU A 37 4.28 5.50 -21.15
N LEU A 38 5.46 6.07 -21.20
CA LEU A 38 6.57 5.65 -22.05
C LEU A 38 7.82 5.46 -21.21
N ASP A 39 8.65 4.51 -21.57
CA ASP A 39 9.98 4.32 -21.00
C ASP A 39 11.00 5.33 -21.57
N GLU A 40 12.28 5.17 -21.22
CA GLU A 40 13.36 6.02 -21.69
C GLU A 40 13.60 5.90 -23.22
N ASP A 41 13.18 4.80 -23.84
CA ASP A 41 13.29 4.53 -25.27
C ASP A 41 12.01 4.92 -26.03
N ASN A 42 11.03 5.57 -25.39
CA ASN A 42 9.71 5.94 -25.88
C ASN A 42 8.82 4.74 -26.28
N GLU A 43 9.05 3.57 -25.70
CA GLU A 43 8.16 2.43 -25.83
C GLU A 43 7.02 2.50 -24.78
N PRO A 44 5.80 2.05 -25.11
CA PRO A 44 4.68 2.08 -24.19
C PRO A 44 4.93 1.22 -22.95
N LEU A 45 4.76 1.80 -21.76
CA LEU A 45 4.75 1.07 -20.50
C LEU A 45 3.32 0.60 -20.21
N ASP A 46 3.18 -0.69 -19.89
CA ASP A 46 1.92 -1.29 -19.44
C ASP A 46 1.91 -1.40 -17.88
N GLU A 47 2.19 -0.26 -17.25
CA GLU A 47 2.21 -0.17 -15.79
C GLU A 47 0.98 0.59 -15.28
N ASP A 48 0.28 -0.02 -14.34
CA ASP A 48 -0.90 0.57 -13.69
C ASP A 48 -0.61 1.08 -12.27
N THR A 49 0.63 0.95 -11.80
CA THR A 49 1.01 1.19 -10.40
C THR A 49 2.28 2.02 -10.29
N LEU A 50 2.21 3.10 -9.50
CA LEU A 50 3.36 3.89 -9.07
C LEU A 50 3.85 3.40 -7.71
N TYR A 51 5.12 3.01 -7.63
CA TYR A 51 5.80 2.61 -6.41
C TYR A 51 6.66 3.76 -5.89
N ILE A 52 6.45 4.13 -4.63
CA ILE A 52 7.23 5.16 -3.95
C ILE A 52 7.91 4.52 -2.74
N ALA A 53 9.13 4.06 -2.93
CA ALA A 53 9.93 3.42 -1.91
C ALA A 53 10.66 4.45 -1.05
N ASN A 54 10.61 4.28 0.27
CA ASN A 54 11.46 5.00 1.22
C ASN A 54 12.15 3.95 2.11
N GLU A 55 13.28 3.46 1.60
CA GLU A 55 14.04 2.38 2.22
C GLU A 55 14.53 2.75 3.61
N GLU A 56 14.96 4.00 3.82
CA GLU A 56 15.43 4.49 5.12
C GLU A 56 14.33 4.44 6.18
N LYS A 57 13.09 4.76 5.81
CA LYS A 57 11.94 4.73 6.72
C LYS A 57 11.25 3.37 6.81
N GLY A 58 11.64 2.41 5.96
CA GLY A 58 11.05 1.07 5.92
C GLY A 58 9.62 1.02 5.41
N ILE A 59 9.29 1.87 4.43
CA ILE A 59 7.93 2.00 3.90
C ILE A 59 7.93 2.11 2.37
N CYS A 60 6.94 1.48 1.72
CA CYS A 60 6.66 1.71 0.32
C CYS A 60 5.17 2.03 0.14
N LEU A 61 4.89 3.08 -0.62
CA LEU A 61 3.54 3.54 -0.94
C LEU A 61 3.22 3.18 -2.38
N LEU A 62 2.04 2.63 -2.62
CA LEU A 62 1.56 2.29 -3.95
C LEU A 62 0.35 3.14 -4.30
N PHE A 63 0.44 3.76 -5.46
CA PHE A 63 -0.68 4.42 -6.12
C PHE A 63 -1.04 3.65 -7.38
N ARG A 64 -2.32 3.43 -7.61
CA ARG A 64 -2.83 2.67 -8.76
C ARG A 64 -3.65 3.56 -9.66
N ASP A 65 -3.53 3.34 -10.99
CA ASP A 65 -4.30 4.08 -11.98
C ASP A 65 -5.81 3.90 -11.79
N GLU A 66 -6.58 4.96 -12.03
CA GLU A 66 -8.03 5.00 -11.89
C GLU A 66 -8.71 3.90 -12.70
N ALA A 67 -8.26 3.66 -13.93
CA ALA A 67 -8.84 2.65 -14.81
C ALA A 67 -8.72 1.23 -14.22
N SER A 68 -7.62 0.94 -13.52
CA SER A 68 -7.40 -0.35 -12.86
C SER A 68 -8.11 -0.48 -11.51
N CYS A 69 -8.49 0.65 -10.90
CA CYS A 69 -9.19 0.66 -9.60
C CYS A 69 -10.69 0.48 -9.74
N LEU A 70 -11.28 0.97 -10.83
CA LEU A 70 -12.71 1.06 -11.04
C LEU A 70 -13.14 0.11 -12.17
N ASP A 71 -13.35 -1.16 -11.85
CA ASP A 71 -13.67 -2.25 -12.79
C ASP A 71 -14.76 -1.93 -13.82
N HIS A 72 -15.70 -1.05 -13.49
CA HIS A 72 -16.77 -0.62 -14.39
C HIS A 72 -16.34 0.45 -15.42
N LEU A 73 -15.10 0.92 -15.34
CA LEU A 73 -14.49 1.86 -16.28
C LEU A 73 -13.51 1.15 -17.22
N SER A 74 -13.73 -0.12 -17.50
CA SER A 74 -12.84 -0.96 -18.33
C SER A 74 -12.51 -0.37 -19.71
N ASP A 75 -13.34 0.54 -20.24
CA ASP A 75 -13.10 1.25 -21.49
C ASP A 75 -12.30 2.56 -21.30
N THR A 76 -11.94 2.91 -20.05
CA THR A 76 -11.15 4.11 -19.76
C THR A 76 -9.69 3.77 -19.98
N PRO A 77 -8.98 4.46 -20.89
CA PRO A 77 -7.56 4.21 -21.08
C PRO A 77 -6.78 4.61 -19.83
N MET A 78 -5.79 3.80 -19.44
CA MET A 78 -4.81 4.17 -18.42
C MET A 78 -4.05 5.40 -18.91
N LEU A 79 -4.13 6.49 -18.15
CA LEU A 79 -3.46 7.75 -18.49
C LEU A 79 -2.31 8.08 -17.51
N GLY A 80 -2.13 7.29 -16.47
CA GLY A 80 -1.07 7.47 -15.48
C GLY A 80 -1.17 8.76 -14.66
N LYS A 81 -2.26 9.51 -14.76
CA LYS A 81 -2.45 10.84 -14.16
C LYS A 81 -3.38 10.84 -12.96
N ASN A 82 -4.44 10.05 -13.03
CA ASN A 82 -5.41 9.90 -11.95
C ASN A 82 -5.11 8.61 -11.22
N LEU A 83 -4.48 8.73 -10.06
CA LEU A 83 -4.06 7.60 -9.25
C LEU A 83 -4.80 7.60 -7.93
N PHE A 84 -5.07 6.41 -7.39
CA PHE A 84 -5.56 6.24 -6.03
C PHE A 84 -4.49 5.66 -5.13
N PHE A 85 -4.37 6.18 -3.91
CA PHE A 85 -3.50 5.62 -2.89
C PHE A 85 -4.03 4.25 -2.47
N TYR A 86 -3.39 3.19 -2.96
CA TYR A 86 -3.93 1.84 -2.99
C TYR A 86 -3.41 0.94 -1.87
N THR A 87 -2.09 0.93 -1.67
CA THR A 87 -1.44 0.02 -0.73
C THR A 87 -0.28 0.70 -0.01
N ILE A 88 -0.07 0.29 1.23
CA ILE A 88 1.11 0.65 2.02
C ILE A 88 1.82 -0.64 2.41
N PHE A 89 3.13 -0.72 2.17
CA PHE A 89 4.00 -1.75 2.71
C PHE A 89 4.81 -1.20 3.87
N PHE A 90 4.88 -1.96 4.95
CA PHE A 90 5.73 -1.71 6.11
C PHE A 90 6.73 -2.85 6.19
N TYR A 91 8.00 -2.54 6.11
CA TYR A 91 9.08 -3.53 6.04
C TYR A 91 9.75 -3.74 7.38
N ASN A 92 10.16 -4.98 7.64
CA ASN A 92 11.08 -5.30 8.73
C ASN A 92 12.53 -5.06 8.29
N GLN A 93 13.47 -5.18 9.23
CA GLN A 93 14.89 -4.90 9.01
C GLN A 93 15.51 -5.77 7.91
N ASN A 94 16.24 -5.16 7.00
CA ASN A 94 17.00 -5.79 5.91
C ASN A 94 16.17 -6.62 4.93
N VAL A 95 14.88 -6.32 4.80
CA VAL A 95 14.02 -6.95 3.80
C VAL A 95 14.05 -6.09 2.54
N GLU A 96 14.46 -6.67 1.40
CA GLU A 96 14.51 -5.99 0.08
C GLU A 96 15.26 -4.64 0.09
N GLY A 97 16.24 -4.47 0.96
CA GLY A 97 16.99 -3.22 1.13
C GLY A 97 16.38 -2.22 2.11
N PHE A 98 15.17 -2.49 2.61
CA PHE A 98 14.51 -1.59 3.56
C PHE A 98 15.03 -1.75 4.99
N ASN A 99 15.08 -0.64 5.70
CA ASN A 99 15.18 -0.62 7.16
C ASN A 99 13.85 -1.02 7.81
N ARG A 100 13.91 -1.42 9.09
CA ARG A 100 12.68 -1.69 9.85
C ARG A 100 11.87 -0.41 10.01
N TYR A 101 10.59 -0.46 9.64
CA TYR A 101 9.62 0.59 9.97
C TYR A 101 9.48 0.74 11.48
N ARG A 102 9.68 1.96 12.00
CA ARG A 102 9.84 2.22 13.45
C ARG A 102 8.64 2.89 14.11
N LYS A 103 7.55 3.10 13.38
CA LYS A 103 6.31 3.62 13.96
C LYS A 103 5.34 2.47 14.24
N SER A 104 4.25 2.77 14.96
CA SER A 104 3.20 1.78 15.21
C SER A 104 2.69 1.18 13.90
N LEU A 105 2.55 -0.13 13.84
CA LEU A 105 1.96 -0.85 12.72
C LEU A 105 0.42 -0.83 12.81
N PRO A 106 -0.29 -1.11 11.70
CA PRO A 106 -1.75 -1.18 11.68
C PRO A 106 -2.29 -2.18 12.71
N GLN A 107 -3.43 -1.88 13.30
CA GLN A 107 -4.17 -2.76 14.22
C GLN A 107 -3.35 -3.26 15.45
N GLY A 108 -2.28 -2.56 15.82
CA GLY A 108 -1.44 -2.97 16.94
C GLY A 108 -0.48 -4.11 16.64
N LEU A 109 -0.29 -4.46 15.37
CA LEU A 109 0.71 -5.43 14.93
C LEU A 109 2.13 -4.98 15.30
N ASP A 110 3.02 -5.97 15.46
CA ASP A 110 4.46 -5.78 15.61
C ASP A 110 5.21 -6.87 14.83
N PHE A 111 6.38 -6.55 14.27
CA PHE A 111 7.21 -7.48 13.51
C PHE A 111 7.77 -8.65 14.35
N ASP A 112 7.78 -8.50 15.65
CA ASP A 112 8.28 -9.52 16.57
C ASP A 112 7.18 -10.48 17.04
N MET A 113 5.92 -10.29 16.59
CA MET A 113 4.81 -11.19 16.90
C MET A 113 4.94 -12.54 16.20
N SER A 114 4.59 -13.60 16.92
CA SER A 114 4.35 -14.93 16.36
C SER A 114 3.03 -14.98 15.59
N LYS A 115 2.84 -15.99 14.75
CA LYS A 115 1.56 -16.23 14.08
C LYS A 115 0.39 -16.36 15.05
N ALA A 116 0.60 -17.04 16.18
CA ALA A 116 -0.45 -17.23 17.19
C ALA A 116 -0.89 -15.88 17.78
N GLU A 117 0.05 -15.00 18.12
CA GLU A 117 -0.27 -13.65 18.62
C GLU A 117 -1.00 -12.80 17.57
N ILE A 118 -0.65 -12.93 16.28
CA ILE A 118 -1.37 -12.26 15.20
C ILE A 118 -2.80 -12.80 15.08
N HIS A 119 -2.99 -14.13 15.15
CA HIS A 119 -4.32 -14.74 15.12
C HIS A 119 -5.16 -14.38 16.34
N ASP A 120 -4.54 -14.25 17.52
CA ASP A 120 -5.22 -13.76 18.72
C ASP A 120 -5.69 -12.31 18.58
N LEU A 121 -4.91 -11.49 17.84
CA LEU A 121 -5.21 -10.08 17.63
C LEU A 121 -6.21 -9.83 16.51
N LEU A 122 -6.04 -10.47 15.35
CA LEU A 122 -6.83 -10.23 14.14
C LEU A 122 -7.92 -11.28 13.86
N GLY A 123 -7.93 -12.38 14.63
CA GLY A 123 -8.71 -13.57 14.30
C GLY A 123 -8.03 -14.47 13.27
N ASN A 124 -8.76 -15.50 12.83
CA ASN A 124 -8.26 -16.39 11.78
C ASN A 124 -8.13 -15.64 10.44
N PRO A 125 -7.07 -15.89 9.66
CA PRO A 125 -6.94 -15.31 8.33
C PRO A 125 -8.02 -15.86 7.37
N ASP A 126 -8.43 -15.00 6.43
CA ASP A 126 -9.39 -15.39 5.37
C ASP A 126 -8.69 -16.16 4.24
N ASP A 127 -7.39 -15.91 4.00
CA ASP A 127 -6.58 -16.59 2.98
C ASP A 127 -5.20 -16.94 3.56
N VAL A 128 -4.82 -18.21 3.40
CA VAL A 128 -3.52 -18.74 3.82
C VAL A 128 -2.80 -19.31 2.61
N ARG A 129 -1.64 -18.76 2.28
CA ARG A 129 -0.81 -19.23 1.17
C ARG A 129 0.48 -19.84 1.70
N GLU A 130 0.44 -21.11 2.03
CA GLU A 130 1.58 -21.83 2.63
C GLU A 130 2.84 -21.79 1.72
N SER A 131 2.67 -21.96 0.42
CA SER A 131 3.79 -21.90 -0.55
C SER A 131 4.45 -20.54 -0.65
N LEU A 132 3.73 -19.48 -0.26
CA LEU A 132 4.21 -18.11 -0.24
C LEU A 132 4.52 -17.62 1.19
N TYR A 133 4.35 -18.46 2.20
CA TYR A 133 4.52 -18.09 3.61
C TYR A 133 3.78 -16.79 3.95
N SER A 134 2.49 -16.74 3.65
CA SER A 134 1.71 -15.51 3.83
C SER A 134 0.27 -15.77 4.23
N GLU A 135 -0.29 -14.80 4.92
CA GLU A 135 -1.67 -14.80 5.40
C GLU A 135 -2.34 -13.46 5.10
N LYS A 136 -3.66 -13.48 4.89
CA LYS A 136 -4.40 -12.27 4.56
C LYS A 136 -5.77 -12.23 5.25
N TRP A 137 -6.13 -11.05 5.71
CA TRP A 137 -7.41 -10.71 6.33
C TRP A 137 -8.11 -9.66 5.47
N TYR A 138 -9.31 -9.99 4.94
CA TYR A 138 -10.07 -9.10 4.06
C TYR A 138 -11.18 -8.35 4.79
N ASN A 139 -11.78 -8.99 5.80
CA ASN A 139 -13.04 -8.57 6.40
C ASN A 139 -12.85 -7.86 7.74
N LEU A 140 -11.81 -7.03 7.83
CA LEU A 140 -11.57 -6.24 9.03
C LEU A 140 -12.44 -4.98 9.02
N ASP A 141 -12.98 -4.61 10.19
CA ASP A 141 -13.82 -3.42 10.37
C ASP A 141 -13.11 -2.09 10.07
N CYS A 142 -11.80 -2.14 9.85
CA CYS A 142 -10.96 -0.97 9.58
C CYS A 142 -11.06 -0.42 8.14
N GLY A 143 -11.76 -1.10 7.23
CA GLY A 143 -11.97 -0.65 5.85
C GLY A 143 -10.80 -0.90 4.88
N TYR A 144 -9.81 -1.67 5.29
CA TYR A 144 -8.70 -2.15 4.46
C TYR A 144 -8.36 -3.60 4.82
N SER A 145 -7.76 -4.33 3.88
CA SER A 145 -7.23 -5.67 4.13
C SER A 145 -5.82 -5.59 4.70
N ILE A 146 -5.43 -6.59 5.49
CA ILE A 146 -4.06 -6.77 5.98
C ILE A 146 -3.47 -8.02 5.34
N TYR A 147 -2.23 -7.92 4.89
CA TYR A 147 -1.43 -9.04 4.42
C TYR A 147 -0.15 -9.10 5.22
N VAL A 148 0.19 -10.28 5.71
CA VAL A 148 1.42 -10.55 6.45
C VAL A 148 2.26 -11.55 5.67
N LYS A 149 3.50 -11.17 5.38
CA LYS A 149 4.51 -12.01 4.75
C LYS A 149 5.51 -12.48 5.78
N TYR A 150 5.65 -13.79 5.90
CA TYR A 150 6.62 -14.43 6.80
C TYR A 150 7.87 -14.87 6.04
N SER A 151 8.96 -15.06 6.77
CA SER A 151 10.15 -15.72 6.26
C SER A 151 9.86 -17.19 5.93
N ALA A 152 10.66 -17.80 5.04
CA ALA A 152 10.53 -19.20 4.68
C ALA A 152 10.71 -20.18 5.86
N HIS A 153 11.38 -19.73 6.91
CA HIS A 153 11.61 -20.53 8.12
C HIS A 153 10.60 -20.23 9.23
N HIS A 154 9.62 -19.34 8.98
CA HIS A 154 8.63 -18.88 9.95
C HIS A 154 9.22 -18.26 11.24
N ASP A 155 10.46 -17.77 11.16
CA ASP A 155 11.18 -17.16 12.26
C ASP A 155 11.01 -15.64 12.37
N GLY A 156 10.10 -15.08 11.54
CA GLY A 156 9.77 -13.65 11.60
C GLY A 156 8.90 -13.17 10.47
N ILE A 157 8.39 -11.96 10.66
CA ILE A 157 7.62 -11.23 9.65
C ILE A 157 8.60 -10.45 8.77
N LEU A 158 8.48 -10.60 7.46
CA LEU A 158 9.27 -9.84 6.50
C LEU A 158 8.65 -8.46 6.26
N TYR A 159 7.37 -8.43 5.93
CA TYR A 159 6.63 -7.18 5.77
C TYR A 159 5.14 -7.38 6.05
N ILE A 160 4.47 -6.28 6.33
CA ILE A 160 3.02 -6.19 6.47
C ILE A 160 2.56 -5.18 5.43
N SER A 161 1.48 -5.49 4.71
CA SER A 161 0.86 -4.49 3.85
C SER A 161 -0.62 -4.31 4.15
N THR A 162 -1.09 -3.10 3.89
CA THR A 162 -2.52 -2.74 3.95
C THR A 162 -2.99 -2.32 2.58
N THR A 163 -4.13 -2.83 2.16
CA THR A 163 -4.68 -2.55 0.83
C THR A 163 -6.16 -2.20 0.94
N THR A 164 -6.60 -1.17 0.22
CA THR A 164 -8.01 -0.80 0.16
C THR A 164 -8.65 -1.23 -1.17
N SER A 165 -9.95 -1.53 -1.11
CA SER A 165 -10.83 -1.60 -2.28
C SER A 165 -11.84 -0.43 -2.30
N ASN A 166 -11.78 0.45 -1.30
CA ASN A 166 -12.69 1.58 -1.15
C ASN A 166 -12.02 2.84 -1.70
N TYR A 167 -12.37 3.24 -2.92
CA TYR A 167 -11.81 4.43 -3.57
C TYR A 167 -12.72 5.64 -3.35
N LYS A 168 -12.12 6.73 -2.88
CA LYS A 168 -12.78 8.01 -2.65
C LYS A 168 -12.79 8.80 -3.95
N VAL A 169 -13.68 8.43 -4.86
CA VAL A 169 -13.83 9.13 -6.14
C VAL A 169 -14.28 10.57 -5.87
N PRO A 170 -13.56 11.59 -6.36
CA PRO A 170 -14.02 12.96 -6.25
C PRO A 170 -15.40 13.11 -6.89
N LEU A 171 -16.35 13.70 -6.19
CA LEU A 171 -17.63 14.07 -6.80
C LEU A 171 -17.31 14.95 -8.01
N LYS A 172 -17.62 14.47 -9.22
CA LYS A 172 -17.55 15.32 -10.41
C LYS A 172 -18.49 16.49 -10.15
N LEU A 173 -17.94 17.68 -9.96
CA LEU A 173 -18.72 18.90 -9.99
C LEU A 173 -19.33 18.99 -11.39
N THR A 174 -20.62 18.68 -11.48
CA THR A 174 -21.44 18.86 -12.69
C THR A 174 -21.59 20.32 -13.00
#